data_789e60e49d73d629601567574c19ead9
#
_entry.id   789e60e49d73d629601567574c19ead9
#
_cell.length_a   1.000
_cell.length_b   1.000
_cell.length_c   1.000
_cell.angle_alpha   90.00
_cell.angle_beta   90.00
_cell.angle_gamma   90.00
#
_symmetry.space_group_name_H-M   'P 1'
#
loop_
_entity.id
_entity.type
_entity.pdbx_description
1 polymer ?
#
loop_
_entity_poly.entity_id
_entity_poly.type
_entity_poly.pdbx_seq_one_letter_code
_entity_poly.pdbx_strand_id
1 'polypeptide(L)'
;MFNKLTIASMAAVAQAGDTNYWKARSIYQVLTDRFWRSNGDANACTSLSQYCGGTFKGIEEKLDYITGMGFDAIWISPVVDNIEPGYHGYWARNWEKINSHFGSEQDLKDLVNTAHSKGVAVMVDVVANHSGPIGDDFSQIYPLNHAEHYHNDCQINNWGDAHEVEYCRLADLPDINQDNSYVRQYLKDWIKNLVNTYQFDGIRIDTIPEVKG
;
A
#
# COMPACT_ATOMS: atom_id res chain seq x y z
N MET A 1 11.56 14.28 49.06
CA MET A 1 11.65 13.00 48.36
C MET A 1 10.63 12.99 47.22
N PHE A 2 11.06 13.24 46.00
CA PHE A 2 10.16 13.18 44.86
C PHE A 2 10.26 11.82 44.19
N ASN A 3 9.19 11.02 44.27
CA ASN A 3 9.06 9.76 43.58
C ASN A 3 9.01 10.03 42.07
N LYS A 4 10.04 9.59 41.32
CA LYS A 4 9.99 9.53 39.86
C LYS A 4 9.09 8.36 39.48
N LEU A 5 7.88 8.65 39.01
CA LEU A 5 7.08 7.66 38.27
C LEU A 5 7.80 7.38 36.94
N THR A 6 8.37 6.20 36.82
CA THR A 6 8.85 5.67 35.54
C THR A 6 7.63 5.20 34.76
N ILE A 7 7.18 5.95 33.77
CA ILE A 7 6.20 5.48 32.80
C ILE A 7 6.94 4.51 31.88
N ALA A 8 6.74 3.22 32.10
CA ALA A 8 7.13 2.21 31.13
C ALA A 8 6.19 2.33 29.93
N SER A 9 6.68 2.85 28.82
CA SER A 9 5.98 2.74 27.55
C SER A 9 5.99 1.27 27.13
N MET A 10 4.89 0.57 27.31
CA MET A 10 4.67 -0.69 26.63
C MET A 10 4.56 -0.38 25.15
N ALA A 11 5.58 -0.74 24.37
CA ALA A 11 5.46 -0.82 22.93
C ALA A 11 4.38 -1.88 22.64
N ALA A 12 3.22 -1.45 22.20
CA ALA A 12 2.21 -2.36 21.67
C ALA A 12 2.81 -3.01 20.43
N VAL A 13 3.08 -4.30 20.48
CA VAL A 13 3.40 -5.07 19.29
C VAL A 13 2.09 -5.16 18.52
N ALA A 14 2.06 -4.62 17.30
CA ALA A 14 0.90 -4.79 16.42
C ALA A 14 0.70 -6.30 16.22
N GLN A 15 -0.39 -6.81 16.73
CA GLN A 15 -0.82 -8.16 16.48
C GLN A 15 -1.75 -8.08 15.27
N ALA A 16 -1.27 -8.55 14.11
CA ALA A 16 -2.11 -8.66 12.92
C ALA A 16 -3.42 -9.36 13.29
N GLY A 17 -4.55 -8.78 12.88
CA GLY A 17 -5.87 -9.31 13.22
C GLY A 17 -6.07 -10.71 12.65
N ASP A 18 -6.59 -11.62 13.45
CA ASP A 18 -6.97 -12.96 13.00
C ASP A 18 -8.24 -12.92 12.10
N THR A 19 -8.65 -14.07 11.60
CA THR A 19 -9.85 -14.20 10.74
C THR A 19 -11.11 -13.65 11.42
N ASN A 20 -11.28 -13.84 12.74
CA ASN A 20 -12.46 -13.37 13.45
C ASN A 20 -12.42 -11.85 13.66
N TYR A 21 -11.22 -11.30 13.89
CA TYR A 21 -11.00 -9.87 13.98
C TYR A 21 -11.48 -9.16 12.70
N TRP A 22 -11.11 -9.66 11.51
CA TRP A 22 -11.49 -9.06 10.24
C TRP A 22 -12.95 -9.33 9.83
N LYS A 23 -13.48 -10.52 10.12
CA LYS A 23 -14.90 -10.86 9.85
C LYS A 23 -15.90 -9.99 10.61
N ALA A 24 -15.50 -9.43 11.73
CA ALA A 24 -16.35 -8.58 12.55
C ALA A 24 -16.32 -7.10 12.13
N ARG A 25 -15.50 -6.72 11.14
CA ARG A 25 -15.30 -5.32 10.78
C ARG A 25 -16.02 -4.91 9.50
N SER A 26 -16.41 -3.64 9.48
CA SER A 26 -16.86 -2.95 8.27
C SER A 26 -15.69 -2.12 7.73
N ILE A 27 -15.24 -2.41 6.49
CA ILE A 27 -14.04 -1.82 5.91
C ILE A 27 -14.44 -0.71 4.94
N TYR A 28 -13.89 0.49 5.14
CA TYR A 28 -14.00 1.63 4.21
C TYR A 28 -12.76 1.69 3.31
N GLN A 29 -12.92 1.46 2.00
CA GLN A 29 -11.82 1.59 1.05
C GLN A 29 -11.55 3.06 0.75
N VAL A 30 -10.28 3.48 0.85
CA VAL A 30 -9.83 4.85 0.60
C VAL A 30 -8.80 4.88 -0.52
N LEU A 31 -9.11 5.60 -1.60
CA LEU A 31 -8.10 6.02 -2.57
C LEU A 31 -7.45 7.31 -2.06
N THR A 32 -6.24 7.21 -1.51
CA THR A 32 -5.57 8.27 -0.75
C THR A 32 -5.57 9.60 -1.49
N ASP A 33 -5.16 9.60 -2.76
CA ASP A 33 -5.08 10.81 -3.60
C ASP A 33 -6.42 11.53 -3.80
N ARG A 34 -7.54 10.82 -3.70
CA ARG A 34 -8.87 11.30 -4.07
C ARG A 34 -9.78 11.62 -2.89
N PHE A 35 -9.34 11.30 -1.67
CA PHE A 35 -10.23 11.37 -0.51
C PHE A 35 -10.31 12.77 0.09
N TRP A 36 -9.17 13.33 0.54
CA TRP A 36 -9.16 14.66 1.17
C TRP A 36 -7.78 15.31 1.13
N ARG A 37 -7.74 16.61 0.81
CA ARG A 37 -6.52 17.42 0.84
C ARG A 37 -6.38 18.09 2.20
N SER A 38 -5.24 17.90 2.87
CA SER A 38 -4.97 18.47 4.20
C SER A 38 -4.87 20.00 4.23
N ASN A 39 -4.79 20.66 3.05
CA ASN A 39 -4.84 22.13 2.96
C ASN A 39 -6.26 22.70 2.98
N GLY A 40 -7.29 21.85 3.11
CA GLY A 40 -8.70 22.26 3.09
C GLY A 40 -9.25 22.64 1.72
N ASP A 41 -8.47 22.46 0.65
CA ASP A 41 -8.93 22.72 -0.72
C ASP A 41 -9.99 21.70 -1.15
N ALA A 42 -11.23 22.13 -1.30
CA ALA A 42 -12.38 21.33 -1.72
C ALA A 42 -12.68 21.45 -3.21
N ASN A 43 -11.84 22.12 -4.00
CA ASN A 43 -12.05 22.25 -5.44
C ASN A 43 -12.00 20.86 -6.10
N ALA A 44 -12.77 20.70 -7.19
CA ALA A 44 -12.73 19.49 -7.98
C ALA A 44 -11.32 19.26 -8.55
N CYS A 45 -10.94 17.99 -8.68
CA CYS A 45 -9.72 17.62 -9.38
C CYS A 45 -9.79 18.06 -10.85
N THR A 46 -8.77 18.75 -11.31
CA THR A 46 -8.73 19.29 -12.68
C THR A 46 -8.44 18.23 -13.73
N SER A 47 -7.77 17.15 -13.36
CA SER A 47 -7.47 16.02 -14.23
C SER A 47 -7.55 14.70 -13.46
N LEU A 48 -8.45 13.82 -13.89
CA LEU A 48 -8.63 12.52 -13.23
C LEU A 48 -7.48 11.52 -13.50
N SER A 49 -6.59 11.82 -14.44
CA SER A 49 -5.40 11.01 -14.74
C SER A 49 -4.13 11.51 -14.05
N GLN A 50 -4.22 12.56 -13.23
CA GLN A 50 -3.10 13.15 -12.50
C GLN A 50 -3.35 13.11 -11.00
N TYR A 51 -2.33 13.38 -10.18
CA TYR A 51 -2.51 13.56 -8.74
C TYR A 51 -3.49 14.70 -8.44
N CYS A 52 -4.37 14.47 -7.49
CA CYS A 52 -5.38 15.44 -7.06
C CYS A 52 -5.08 16.00 -5.65
N GLY A 53 -4.05 15.51 -5.00
CA GLY A 53 -3.51 16.06 -3.77
C GLY A 53 -4.15 15.56 -2.47
N GLY A 54 -4.88 14.46 -2.50
CA GLY A 54 -5.28 13.75 -1.28
C GLY A 54 -4.06 13.18 -0.57
N THR A 55 -4.06 13.17 0.77
CA THR A 55 -2.89 12.85 1.61
C THR A 55 -3.24 11.93 2.78
N PHE A 56 -2.22 11.31 3.40
CA PHE A 56 -2.38 10.58 4.66
C PHE A 56 -2.96 11.48 5.75
N LYS A 57 -2.46 12.70 5.85
CA LYS A 57 -2.99 13.71 6.77
C LYS A 57 -4.46 14.02 6.50
N GLY A 58 -4.84 14.08 5.21
CA GLY A 58 -6.23 14.25 4.81
C GLY A 58 -7.13 13.10 5.26
N ILE A 59 -6.66 11.85 5.17
CA ILE A 59 -7.41 10.70 5.71
C ILE A 59 -7.54 10.81 7.22
N GLU A 60 -6.44 11.14 7.93
CA GLU A 60 -6.42 11.31 9.38
C GLU A 60 -7.46 12.34 9.84
N GLU A 61 -7.53 13.51 9.19
CA GLU A 61 -8.48 14.58 9.48
C GLU A 61 -9.95 14.17 9.28
N LYS A 62 -10.19 13.13 8.46
CA LYS A 62 -11.54 12.64 8.11
C LYS A 62 -11.90 11.29 8.74
N LEU A 63 -11.13 10.79 9.68
CA LEU A 63 -11.47 9.54 10.39
C LEU A 63 -12.82 9.62 11.09
N ASP A 64 -13.20 10.76 11.67
CA ASP A 64 -14.51 10.93 12.32
C ASP A 64 -15.68 10.87 11.33
N TYR A 65 -15.48 11.30 10.09
CA TYR A 65 -16.46 11.10 9.02
C TYR A 65 -16.65 9.61 8.71
N ILE A 66 -15.56 8.86 8.62
CA ILE A 66 -15.59 7.41 8.34
C ILE A 66 -16.27 6.64 9.48
N THR A 67 -15.84 6.89 10.72
CA THR A 67 -16.43 6.24 11.90
C THR A 67 -17.87 6.63 12.13
N GLY A 68 -18.24 7.88 11.83
CA GLY A 68 -19.62 8.38 11.91
C GLY A 68 -20.61 7.65 10.98
N MET A 69 -20.10 7.00 9.91
CA MET A 69 -20.87 6.13 9.04
C MET A 69 -20.96 4.66 9.55
N GLY A 70 -20.26 4.33 10.65
CA GLY A 70 -20.27 2.98 11.23
C GLY A 70 -19.14 2.08 10.75
N PHE A 71 -18.15 2.61 10.02
CA PHE A 71 -16.95 1.84 9.65
C PHE A 71 -15.93 1.84 10.80
N ASP A 72 -15.33 0.69 11.05
CA ASP A 72 -14.32 0.47 12.09
C ASP A 72 -12.99 -0.08 11.54
N ALA A 73 -12.82 -0.07 10.23
CA ALA A 73 -11.57 -0.30 9.53
C ALA A 73 -11.47 0.54 8.27
N ILE A 74 -10.24 0.89 7.87
CA ILE A 74 -9.94 1.48 6.57
C ILE A 74 -9.00 0.59 5.78
N TRP A 75 -9.18 0.55 4.46
CA TRP A 75 -8.25 -0.02 3.50
C TRP A 75 -7.72 1.12 2.62
N ILE A 76 -6.46 1.48 2.83
CA ILE A 76 -5.79 2.55 2.09
C ILE A 76 -5.07 2.01 0.85
N SER A 77 -5.03 2.80 -0.22
CA SER A 77 -4.28 2.49 -1.45
C SER A 77 -2.79 2.25 -1.16
N PRO A 78 -2.03 1.60 -2.09
CA PRO A 78 -0.61 1.35 -1.89
C PRO A 78 0.17 2.63 -1.58
N VAL A 79 1.12 2.55 -0.67
CA VAL A 79 1.80 3.70 -0.07
C VAL A 79 3.19 3.98 -0.61
N VAL A 80 3.75 3.06 -1.43
CA VAL A 80 5.12 3.18 -1.95
C VAL A 80 5.22 4.21 -3.08
N ASP A 81 6.45 4.69 -3.33
CA ASP A 81 6.74 5.62 -4.41
C ASP A 81 6.40 5.02 -5.78
N ASN A 82 5.80 5.82 -6.65
CA ASN A 82 5.23 5.38 -7.93
C ASN A 82 5.88 6.06 -9.12
N ILE A 83 5.84 5.41 -10.28
CA ILE A 83 6.07 6.04 -11.58
C ILE A 83 4.95 7.08 -11.81
N GLU A 84 5.34 8.27 -12.26
CA GLU A 84 4.39 9.35 -12.55
C GLU A 84 3.48 9.00 -13.76
N PRO A 85 2.21 9.34 -13.69
CA PRO A 85 1.43 9.94 -12.60
C PRO A 85 0.63 8.92 -11.78
N GLY A 86 1.28 7.90 -11.20
CA GLY A 86 0.68 6.77 -10.49
C GLY A 86 -0.11 7.14 -9.21
N TYR A 87 -1.03 8.07 -9.31
CA TYR A 87 -1.86 8.61 -8.22
C TYR A 87 -2.62 7.55 -7.41
N HIS A 88 -2.88 6.40 -8.04
CA HIS A 88 -3.60 5.28 -7.44
C HIS A 88 -2.72 4.38 -6.57
N GLY A 89 -1.37 4.47 -6.68
CA GLY A 89 -0.43 3.68 -5.90
C GLY A 89 -0.01 2.33 -6.52
N TYR A 90 -0.61 1.91 -7.65
CA TYR A 90 -0.36 0.60 -8.26
C TYR A 90 0.80 0.56 -9.27
N TRP A 91 1.58 1.64 -9.41
CA TRP A 91 2.71 1.72 -10.32
C TRP A 91 4.03 1.87 -9.55
N ALA A 92 4.34 0.90 -8.70
CA ALA A 92 5.51 0.94 -7.83
C ALA A 92 6.80 1.23 -8.63
N ARG A 93 7.55 2.24 -8.17
CA ARG A 93 8.89 2.60 -8.63
C ARG A 93 9.93 2.26 -7.58
N ASN A 94 9.67 2.59 -6.33
CA ASN A 94 10.59 2.34 -5.24
C ASN A 94 9.83 1.81 -4.00
N TRP A 95 10.01 0.50 -3.72
CA TRP A 95 9.36 -0.16 -2.60
C TRP A 95 9.86 0.29 -1.23
N GLU A 96 11.03 0.94 -1.16
CA GLU A 96 11.64 1.39 0.11
C GLU A 96 11.33 2.85 0.44
N LYS A 97 10.53 3.53 -0.39
CA LYS A 97 10.13 4.92 -0.17
C LYS A 97 8.63 5.05 -0.12
N ILE A 98 8.16 5.92 0.76
CA ILE A 98 6.76 6.35 0.77
C ILE A 98 6.54 7.38 -0.34
N ASN A 99 5.38 7.31 -0.98
CA ASN A 99 4.99 8.25 -2.03
C ASN A 99 4.81 9.66 -1.45
N SER A 100 5.70 10.56 -1.83
CA SER A 100 5.73 11.93 -1.31
C SER A 100 4.50 12.77 -1.67
N HIS A 101 3.73 12.38 -2.70
CA HIS A 101 2.44 13.02 -3.00
C HIS A 101 1.40 12.76 -1.90
N PHE A 102 1.50 11.65 -1.20
CA PHE A 102 0.58 11.32 -0.11
C PHE A 102 1.02 11.85 1.25
N GLY A 103 2.28 12.23 1.38
CA GLY A 103 2.88 12.75 2.61
C GLY A 103 4.21 12.09 2.96
N SER A 104 4.67 12.34 4.18
CA SER A 104 5.89 11.76 4.73
C SER A 104 5.62 10.41 5.43
N GLU A 105 6.69 9.69 5.76
CA GLU A 105 6.62 8.50 6.62
C GLU A 105 5.99 8.81 7.98
N GLN A 106 6.23 10.01 8.51
CA GLN A 106 5.65 10.44 9.77
C GLN A 106 4.14 10.65 9.64
N ASP A 107 3.67 11.28 8.54
CA ASP A 107 2.23 11.45 8.30
C ASP A 107 1.49 10.09 8.22
N LEU A 108 2.14 9.08 7.62
CA LEU A 108 1.58 7.72 7.58
C LEU A 108 1.52 7.08 8.98
N LYS A 109 2.57 7.26 9.81
CA LYS A 109 2.57 6.78 11.21
C LYS A 109 1.51 7.49 12.03
N ASP A 110 1.35 8.79 11.85
CA ASP A 110 0.35 9.59 12.57
C ASP A 110 -1.07 9.17 12.18
N LEU A 111 -1.34 8.92 10.89
CA LEU A 111 -2.62 8.36 10.44
C LEU A 111 -2.95 7.04 11.15
N VAL A 112 -1.99 6.08 11.17
CA VAL A 112 -2.22 4.77 11.80
C VAL A 112 -2.44 4.91 13.31
N ASN A 113 -1.61 5.70 13.99
CA ASN A 113 -1.75 5.95 15.43
C ASN A 113 -3.09 6.61 15.78
N THR A 114 -3.52 7.60 14.98
CA THR A 114 -4.81 8.28 15.18
C THR A 114 -5.98 7.33 14.93
N ALA A 115 -5.90 6.51 13.87
CA ALA A 115 -6.89 5.46 13.60
C ALA A 115 -7.02 4.49 14.78
N HIS A 116 -5.91 3.96 15.28
CA HIS A 116 -5.89 3.08 16.45
C HIS A 116 -6.48 3.73 17.71
N SER A 117 -6.19 5.01 17.95
CA SER A 117 -6.76 5.75 19.09
C SER A 117 -8.29 5.86 19.03
N LYS A 118 -8.86 5.75 17.84
CA LYS A 118 -10.30 5.76 17.56
C LYS A 118 -10.91 4.35 17.42
N GLY A 119 -10.11 3.29 17.62
CA GLY A 119 -10.55 1.90 17.46
C GLY A 119 -10.71 1.47 16.01
N VAL A 120 -10.14 2.21 15.06
CA VAL A 120 -10.17 1.92 13.62
C VAL A 120 -8.94 1.12 13.21
N ALA A 121 -9.16 -0.06 12.64
CA ALA A 121 -8.09 -0.86 12.07
C ALA A 121 -7.61 -0.30 10.72
N VAL A 122 -6.33 -0.48 10.40
CA VAL A 122 -5.75 -0.01 9.14
C VAL A 122 -5.19 -1.19 8.34
N MET A 123 -5.77 -1.41 7.16
CA MET A 123 -5.29 -2.36 6.15
C MET A 123 -4.59 -1.59 5.04
N VAL A 124 -3.37 -1.97 4.69
CA VAL A 124 -2.64 -1.39 3.56
C VAL A 124 -2.72 -2.27 2.34
N ASP A 125 -2.89 -1.67 1.17
CA ASP A 125 -2.80 -2.36 -0.11
C ASP A 125 -1.34 -2.60 -0.48
N VAL A 126 -1.01 -3.79 -0.96
CA VAL A 126 0.34 -4.17 -1.39
C VAL A 126 0.30 -4.82 -2.77
N VAL A 127 1.25 -4.45 -3.62
CA VAL A 127 1.41 -4.99 -4.96
C VAL A 127 2.69 -5.79 -5.03
N ALA A 128 2.57 -7.10 -5.28
CA ALA A 128 3.70 -8.03 -5.40
C ALA A 128 3.80 -8.67 -6.81
N ASN A 129 2.88 -8.31 -7.70
CA ASN A 129 2.78 -8.85 -9.06
C ASN A 129 3.60 -8.07 -10.07
N HIS A 130 3.57 -6.74 -10.05
CA HIS A 130 4.12 -5.90 -11.09
C HIS A 130 4.76 -4.62 -10.55
N SER A 131 5.60 -3.98 -11.39
CA SER A 131 6.10 -2.62 -11.18
C SER A 131 5.29 -1.60 -11.98
N GLY A 132 5.69 -0.32 -11.94
CA GLY A 132 5.11 0.72 -12.78
C GLY A 132 5.44 0.53 -14.28
N PRO A 133 4.77 1.27 -15.18
CA PRO A 133 4.88 1.11 -16.64
C PRO A 133 6.19 1.71 -17.18
N ILE A 134 7.25 0.94 -17.14
CA ILE A 134 8.61 1.32 -17.58
C ILE A 134 9.06 0.58 -18.84
N GLY A 135 8.20 -0.26 -19.45
CA GLY A 135 8.61 -1.20 -20.50
C GLY A 135 9.71 -2.11 -19.97
N ASP A 136 10.87 -2.14 -20.65
CA ASP A 136 12.01 -2.99 -20.27
C ASP A 136 13.18 -2.18 -19.68
N ASP A 137 12.98 -0.90 -19.34
CA ASP A 137 13.99 -0.09 -18.66
C ASP A 137 13.89 -0.25 -17.13
N PHE A 138 14.27 -1.42 -16.64
CA PHE A 138 14.22 -1.75 -15.22
C PHE A 138 15.12 -0.86 -14.34
N SER A 139 16.05 -0.09 -14.93
CA SER A 139 16.92 0.83 -14.16
C SER A 139 16.14 1.91 -13.41
N GLN A 140 14.89 2.16 -13.80
CA GLN A 140 13.99 3.11 -13.15
C GLN A 140 13.36 2.59 -11.85
N ILE A 141 13.48 1.29 -11.58
CA ILE A 141 12.87 0.61 -10.44
C ILE A 141 13.91 0.35 -9.35
N TYR A 142 13.52 0.41 -8.08
CA TYR A 142 14.37 0.07 -6.96
C TYR A 142 13.60 -0.79 -5.92
N PRO A 143 14.21 -1.87 -5.41
CA PRO A 143 15.52 -2.44 -5.77
C PRO A 143 15.44 -3.49 -6.89
N LEU A 144 14.26 -3.77 -7.44
CA LEU A 144 14.05 -4.78 -8.47
C LEU A 144 14.42 -4.23 -9.86
N ASN A 145 15.70 -3.87 -10.05
CA ASN A 145 16.19 -3.10 -11.18
C ASN A 145 16.95 -3.91 -12.26
N HIS A 146 16.80 -5.24 -12.25
CA HIS A 146 17.44 -6.13 -13.24
C HIS A 146 16.38 -6.93 -13.99
N ALA A 147 16.66 -7.24 -15.27
CA ALA A 147 15.73 -8.02 -16.10
C ALA A 147 15.38 -9.40 -15.51
N GLU A 148 16.31 -10.04 -14.80
CA GLU A 148 16.10 -11.33 -14.13
C GLU A 148 15.12 -11.28 -12.96
N HIS A 149 14.72 -10.08 -12.52
CA HIS A 149 13.70 -9.88 -11.50
C HIS A 149 12.28 -9.94 -12.07
N TYR A 150 12.14 -10.05 -13.39
CA TYR A 150 10.87 -10.04 -14.11
C TYR A 150 10.73 -11.27 -15.00
N HIS A 151 9.50 -11.67 -15.29
CA HIS A 151 9.20 -12.64 -16.33
C HIS A 151 9.40 -12.03 -17.72
N ASN A 152 9.38 -12.90 -18.75
CA ASN A 152 9.51 -12.47 -20.13
C ASN A 152 8.36 -11.53 -20.54
N ASP A 153 8.62 -10.68 -21.53
CA ASP A 153 7.61 -9.82 -22.10
C ASP A 153 6.58 -10.63 -22.92
N CYS A 154 5.48 -10.98 -22.28
CA CYS A 154 4.28 -11.53 -22.92
C CYS A 154 3.04 -10.87 -22.32
N GLN A 155 1.93 -10.91 -23.03
CA GLN A 155 0.64 -10.36 -22.58
C GLN A 155 -0.31 -11.50 -22.21
N ILE A 156 -1.17 -11.27 -21.20
CA ILE A 156 -2.26 -12.18 -20.87
C ILE A 156 -3.31 -12.07 -21.98
N ASN A 157 -3.40 -13.09 -22.82
CA ASN A 157 -4.39 -13.19 -23.90
C ASN A 157 -5.52 -14.17 -23.58
N ASN A 158 -5.23 -15.16 -22.76
CA ASN A 158 -6.19 -16.18 -22.33
C ASN A 158 -6.27 -16.26 -20.80
N TRP A 159 -7.23 -15.62 -20.21
CA TRP A 159 -7.48 -15.64 -18.76
C TRP A 159 -7.87 -17.02 -18.19
N GLY A 160 -8.13 -18.01 -19.05
CA GLY A 160 -8.34 -19.40 -18.67
C GLY A 160 -7.05 -20.22 -18.60
N ASP A 161 -5.92 -19.65 -19.03
CA ASP A 161 -4.60 -20.29 -18.98
C ASP A 161 -3.82 -19.77 -17.75
N ALA A 162 -3.70 -20.60 -16.73
CA ALA A 162 -3.00 -20.24 -15.51
C ALA A 162 -1.54 -19.83 -15.75
N HIS A 163 -0.88 -20.43 -16.75
CA HIS A 163 0.50 -20.06 -17.07
C HIS A 163 0.58 -18.64 -17.64
N GLU A 164 -0.30 -18.25 -18.58
CA GLU A 164 -0.32 -16.89 -19.07
C GLU A 164 -0.63 -15.89 -17.94
N VAL A 165 -1.58 -16.24 -17.07
CA VAL A 165 -1.99 -15.37 -15.96
C VAL A 165 -0.86 -15.17 -14.95
N GLU A 166 -0.06 -16.20 -14.64
CA GLU A 166 1.02 -16.15 -13.65
C GLU A 166 2.36 -15.64 -14.20
N TYR A 167 2.56 -15.56 -15.53
CA TYR A 167 3.87 -15.28 -16.13
C TYR A 167 3.87 -14.16 -17.16
N CYS A 168 2.71 -13.63 -17.53
CA CYS A 168 2.61 -12.57 -18.51
C CYS A 168 2.13 -11.25 -17.88
N ARG A 169 2.39 -10.17 -18.57
CA ARG A 169 2.09 -8.82 -18.10
C ARG A 169 0.58 -8.55 -18.03
N LEU A 170 0.13 -8.10 -16.88
CA LEU A 170 -1.18 -7.50 -16.69
C LEU A 170 -1.14 -6.05 -17.18
N ALA A 171 -1.96 -5.71 -18.17
CA ALA A 171 -2.06 -4.35 -18.71
C ALA A 171 -0.70 -3.73 -19.08
N ASP A 172 0.19 -4.52 -19.66
CA ASP A 172 1.54 -4.13 -20.09
C ASP A 172 2.50 -3.72 -18.95
N LEU A 173 2.15 -3.98 -17.71
CA LEU A 173 3.00 -3.73 -16.56
C LEU A 173 4.04 -4.85 -16.40
N PRO A 174 5.33 -4.53 -16.18
CA PRO A 174 6.38 -5.53 -16.00
C PRO A 174 6.05 -6.49 -14.86
N ASP A 175 5.92 -7.76 -15.20
CA ASP A 175 5.53 -8.83 -14.31
C ASP A 175 6.71 -9.34 -13.49
N ILE A 176 6.61 -9.33 -12.16
CA ILE A 176 7.69 -9.65 -11.23
C ILE A 176 7.88 -11.17 -11.17
N ASN A 177 9.13 -11.64 -11.28
CA ASN A 177 9.48 -13.06 -11.24
C ASN A 177 9.61 -13.59 -9.80
N GLN A 178 8.52 -14.14 -9.25
CA GLN A 178 8.53 -14.76 -7.92
C GLN A 178 9.25 -16.11 -7.87
N ASP A 179 9.60 -16.72 -9.01
CA ASP A 179 10.49 -17.90 -9.08
C ASP A 179 11.94 -17.53 -8.74
N ASN A 180 12.34 -16.28 -8.97
CA ASN A 180 13.63 -15.77 -8.50
C ASN A 180 13.65 -15.72 -6.96
N SER A 181 14.54 -16.47 -6.33
CA SER A 181 14.62 -16.59 -4.88
C SER A 181 14.93 -15.26 -4.18
N TYR A 182 15.72 -14.38 -4.79
CA TYR A 182 16.00 -13.03 -4.28
C TYR A 182 14.71 -12.19 -4.26
N VAL A 183 14.00 -12.16 -5.40
CA VAL A 183 12.74 -11.41 -5.54
C VAL A 183 11.71 -11.86 -4.50
N ARG A 184 11.48 -13.17 -4.42
CA ARG A 184 10.54 -13.74 -3.46
C ARG A 184 10.90 -13.42 -2.01
N GLN A 185 12.18 -13.52 -1.65
CA GLN A 185 12.62 -13.19 -0.30
C GLN A 185 12.47 -11.70 -0.02
N TYR A 186 12.88 -10.86 -0.98
CA TYR A 186 12.75 -9.40 -0.89
C TYR A 186 11.29 -8.98 -0.64
N LEU A 187 10.35 -9.46 -1.43
CA LEU A 187 8.93 -9.11 -1.29
C LEU A 187 8.37 -9.51 0.08
N LYS A 188 8.72 -10.69 0.59
CA LYS A 188 8.32 -11.15 1.92
C LYS A 188 8.88 -10.25 3.03
N ASP A 189 10.15 -9.87 2.94
CA ASP A 189 10.81 -9.03 3.94
C ASP A 189 10.29 -7.59 3.84
N TRP A 190 10.06 -7.07 2.64
CA TRP A 190 9.46 -5.76 2.42
C TRP A 190 8.07 -5.66 3.07
N ILE A 191 7.16 -6.60 2.77
CA ILE A 191 5.80 -6.59 3.35
C ILE A 191 5.87 -6.68 4.88
N LYS A 192 6.70 -7.56 5.42
CA LYS A 192 6.90 -7.70 6.86
C LYS A 192 7.42 -6.41 7.49
N ASN A 193 8.40 -5.77 6.85
CA ASN A 193 8.97 -4.52 7.33
C ASN A 193 7.93 -3.38 7.26
N LEU A 194 7.15 -3.30 6.18
CA LEU A 194 6.08 -2.32 6.00
C LEU A 194 5.05 -2.42 7.14
N VAL A 195 4.53 -3.62 7.39
CA VAL A 195 3.56 -3.87 8.46
C VAL A 195 4.15 -3.51 9.83
N ASN A 196 5.37 -3.94 10.13
CA ASN A 196 5.99 -3.69 11.43
C ASN A 196 6.36 -2.21 11.64
N THR A 197 6.81 -1.50 10.59
CA THR A 197 7.23 -0.10 10.68
C THR A 197 6.07 0.84 10.93
N TYR A 198 4.94 0.59 10.25
CA TYR A 198 3.76 1.46 10.32
C TYR A 198 2.65 0.88 11.21
N GLN A 199 2.85 -0.34 11.76
CA GLN A 199 1.88 -0.99 12.65
C GLN A 199 0.50 -1.23 12.00
N PHE A 200 0.50 -1.62 10.73
CA PHE A 200 -0.72 -2.01 10.04
C PHE A 200 -1.34 -3.26 10.63
N ASP A 201 -2.66 -3.32 10.73
CA ASP A 201 -3.43 -4.45 11.27
C ASP A 201 -3.59 -5.57 10.25
N GLY A 202 -3.48 -5.25 8.96
CA GLY A 202 -3.60 -6.21 7.88
C GLY A 202 -3.08 -5.68 6.56
N ILE A 203 -3.02 -6.59 5.58
CA ILE A 203 -2.70 -6.28 4.19
C ILE A 203 -3.84 -6.73 3.28
N ARG A 204 -4.07 -6.01 2.19
CA ARG A 204 -4.80 -6.49 1.01
C ARG A 204 -3.76 -6.71 -0.08
N ILE A 205 -3.72 -7.90 -0.63
CA ILE A 205 -2.79 -8.26 -1.71
C ILE A 205 -3.51 -8.07 -3.03
N ASP A 206 -2.99 -7.15 -3.85
CA ASP A 206 -3.47 -6.91 -5.20
C ASP A 206 -3.10 -8.05 -6.14
N THR A 207 -3.91 -8.28 -7.18
CA THR A 207 -3.60 -9.18 -8.31
C THR A 207 -3.11 -10.56 -7.86
N ILE A 208 -3.74 -11.15 -6.85
CA ILE A 208 -3.31 -12.45 -6.30
C ILE A 208 -3.38 -13.62 -7.29
N PRO A 209 -4.33 -13.68 -8.28
CA PRO A 209 -4.35 -14.70 -9.29
C PRO A 209 -3.16 -14.66 -10.25
N GLU A 210 -2.52 -13.51 -10.39
CA GLU A 210 -1.35 -13.27 -11.24
C GLU A 210 -0.02 -13.52 -10.51
N VAL A 211 -0.06 -13.66 -9.17
CA VAL A 211 1.14 -13.98 -8.37
C VAL A 211 1.32 -15.48 -8.30
N LYS A 212 2.46 -15.96 -8.75
CA LYS A 212 2.80 -17.39 -8.63
C LYS A 212 2.90 -17.82 -7.17
N GLY A 213 2.19 -18.90 -6.82
CA GLY A 213 2.13 -19.51 -5.49
C GLY A 213 3.36 -20.34 -5.09
#